data_282a209d0fac2ce6aa6efd6df969c892
#
_entry.id   282a209d0fac2ce6aa6efd6df969c892
#
_cell.length_a   1.000
_cell.length_b   1.000
_cell.length_c   1.000
_cell.angle_alpha   90.00
_cell.angle_beta   90.00
_cell.angle_gamma   90.00
#
_symmetry.space_group_name_H-M   'P 1'
#
loop_
_entity.id
_entity.type
_entity.pdbx_description
1 polymer ?
#
loop_
_entity_poly.entity_id
_entity_poly.type
_entity_poly.pdbx_seq_one_letter_code
_entity_poly.pdbx_strand_id
1 'polypeptide(L)'
;MANPFDAVLETAIDLESDDTGARRKFATMPLGQAVDMGTAPDGTPLIDPRIFDSPEFARNPYPYYRILRDHYPVFHDKLHNCYYVTRYDDNTACYFDEVGFNTIPKGSSSGVLGNTQLELSGIEHRRRRNIYGRHLVGAALTKRLHALRDIADALIAEWWLPDNPKGVEIDADAGTATIELGRCFANEFPISVVAQVLGIPQDAREQFTWWYDAMMSGLGGSDTHHDGLVARQDLEE
;
A
#
# COMPACT_ATOMS: atom_id res chain seq x y z
N MET A 1 21.40 -16.34 -20.00
CA MET A 1 21.11 -17.72 -19.54
C MET A 1 19.61 -17.82 -19.38
N ALA A 2 18.97 -18.82 -19.97
CA ALA A 2 17.55 -19.06 -19.77
C ALA A 2 17.31 -19.37 -18.29
N ASN A 3 16.30 -18.75 -17.67
CA ASN A 3 15.94 -19.01 -16.29
C ASN A 3 15.44 -20.46 -16.18
N PRO A 4 16.02 -21.33 -15.33
CA PRO A 4 15.57 -22.72 -15.19
C PRO A 4 14.10 -22.86 -14.82
N PHE A 5 13.46 -21.77 -14.35
CA PHE A 5 12.04 -21.72 -14.02
C PHE A 5 11.11 -21.56 -15.23
N ASP A 6 11.64 -21.13 -16.38
CA ASP A 6 10.80 -21.02 -17.58
C ASP A 6 10.19 -22.38 -17.97
N ALA A 7 10.94 -23.47 -17.76
CA ALA A 7 10.45 -24.81 -18.01
C ALA A 7 9.56 -25.38 -16.89
N VAL A 8 9.80 -25.00 -15.63
CA VAL A 8 9.00 -25.47 -14.48
C VAL A 8 7.64 -24.76 -14.43
N LEU A 9 7.60 -23.47 -14.79
CA LEU A 9 6.34 -22.72 -14.88
C LEU A 9 5.45 -23.16 -16.05
N GLU A 10 6.03 -23.58 -17.17
CA GLU A 10 5.26 -24.13 -18.31
C GLU A 10 4.58 -25.45 -17.98
N THR A 11 5.12 -26.23 -17.03
CA THR A 11 4.53 -27.51 -16.58
C THR A 11 3.66 -27.41 -15.33
N ALA A 12 3.77 -26.31 -14.55
CA ALA A 12 3.06 -26.16 -13.27
C ALA A 12 1.82 -25.25 -13.34
N ILE A 13 1.61 -24.53 -14.43
CA ILE A 13 0.47 -23.61 -14.58
C ILE A 13 -0.58 -24.23 -15.50
N ASP A 14 -1.31 -25.19 -15.00
CA ASP A 14 -2.67 -25.46 -15.45
C ASP A 14 -3.59 -24.48 -14.69
N LEU A 15 -3.76 -23.28 -15.26
CA LEU A 15 -4.46 -22.16 -14.62
C LEU A 15 -5.96 -22.36 -14.45
N GLU A 16 -6.54 -23.44 -14.99
CA GLU A 16 -7.98 -23.71 -14.94
C GLU A 16 -8.39 -24.65 -13.80
N SER A 17 -7.45 -25.32 -13.15
CA SER A 17 -7.77 -26.30 -12.10
C SER A 17 -7.28 -25.86 -10.72
N ASP A 18 -8.15 -25.29 -9.94
CA ASP A 18 -8.09 -25.22 -8.47
C ASP A 18 -7.46 -24.00 -7.77
N ASP A 19 -8.03 -22.84 -8.04
CA ASP A 19 -7.85 -21.63 -7.23
C ASP A 19 -8.13 -21.83 -5.70
N THR A 20 -9.00 -22.78 -5.36
CA THR A 20 -9.39 -23.07 -3.98
C THR A 20 -8.39 -23.93 -3.21
N GLY A 21 -7.68 -24.83 -3.88
CA GLY A 21 -6.69 -25.72 -3.26
C GLY A 21 -5.40 -24.97 -2.87
N ALA A 22 -4.92 -24.10 -3.74
CA ALA A 22 -3.77 -23.26 -3.47
C ALA A 22 -4.03 -22.30 -2.29
N ARG A 23 -5.17 -21.60 -2.29
CA ARG A 23 -5.56 -20.70 -1.19
C ARG A 23 -5.67 -21.40 0.15
N ARG A 24 -6.21 -22.64 0.21
CA ARG A 24 -6.27 -23.42 1.44
C ARG A 24 -4.90 -23.85 1.95
N LYS A 25 -3.98 -24.21 1.04
CA LYS A 25 -2.61 -24.61 1.42
C LYS A 25 -1.86 -23.45 2.10
N PHE A 26 -2.08 -22.21 1.63
CA PHE A 26 -1.41 -21.02 2.16
C PHE A 26 -2.04 -20.49 3.46
N ALA A 27 -3.32 -20.74 3.70
CA ALA A 27 -4.06 -20.22 4.87
C ALA A 27 -3.67 -20.85 6.21
N THR A 28 -2.97 -21.99 6.22
CA THR A 28 -2.74 -22.80 7.44
C THR A 28 -1.33 -22.73 8.00
N MET A 29 -0.42 -21.97 7.40
CA MET A 29 0.99 -21.94 7.80
C MET A 29 1.27 -20.98 8.97
N PRO A 30 2.21 -21.32 9.89
CA PRO A 30 2.63 -20.43 10.96
C PRO A 30 3.27 -19.15 10.43
N LEU A 31 3.00 -18.01 11.09
CA LEU A 31 3.67 -16.74 10.81
C LEU A 31 5.19 -16.89 10.96
N GLY A 32 5.94 -16.41 9.97
CA GLY A 32 7.41 -16.41 10.00
C GLY A 32 8.10 -17.50 9.18
N GLN A 33 7.36 -18.39 8.54
CA GLN A 33 7.90 -19.37 7.60
C GLN A 33 7.28 -19.18 6.21
N ALA A 34 8.11 -19.29 5.17
CA ALA A 34 7.61 -19.37 3.80
C ALA A 34 6.94 -20.74 3.58
N VAL A 35 5.89 -20.78 2.77
CA VAL A 35 5.33 -22.04 2.29
C VAL A 35 6.39 -22.78 1.49
N ASP A 36 6.58 -24.06 1.80
CA ASP A 36 7.47 -24.91 1.01
C ASP A 36 6.80 -25.24 -0.33
N MET A 37 7.33 -24.63 -1.38
CA MET A 37 6.90 -24.84 -2.78
C MET A 37 7.78 -25.87 -3.49
N GLY A 38 8.68 -26.54 -2.74
CA GLY A 38 9.68 -27.46 -3.27
C GLY A 38 11.00 -26.79 -3.58
N THR A 39 11.91 -27.60 -4.10
CA THR A 39 13.26 -27.18 -4.48
C THR A 39 13.57 -27.62 -5.90
N ALA A 40 14.36 -26.83 -6.61
CA ALA A 40 14.96 -27.22 -7.87
C ALA A 40 16.00 -28.34 -7.66
N PRO A 41 16.47 -29.03 -8.72
CA PRO A 41 17.47 -30.11 -8.61
C PRO A 41 18.81 -29.68 -7.97
N ASP A 42 19.14 -28.41 -8.01
CA ASP A 42 20.31 -27.81 -7.36
C ASP A 42 20.10 -27.38 -5.90
N GLY A 43 18.89 -27.66 -5.35
CA GLY A 43 18.53 -27.32 -3.98
C GLY A 43 17.99 -25.90 -3.81
N THR A 44 17.82 -25.12 -4.88
CA THR A 44 17.26 -23.76 -4.83
C THR A 44 15.78 -23.80 -4.49
N PRO A 45 15.29 -23.05 -3.47
CA PRO A 45 13.86 -22.98 -3.15
C PRO A 45 13.04 -22.45 -4.33
N LEU A 46 11.89 -23.07 -4.60
CA LEU A 46 10.98 -22.63 -5.66
C LEU A 46 10.01 -21.55 -5.13
N ILE A 47 9.65 -20.61 -6.01
CA ILE A 47 8.60 -19.61 -5.76
C ILE A 47 7.50 -19.78 -6.81
N ASP A 48 6.30 -20.08 -6.34
CA ASP A 48 5.08 -20.06 -7.13
C ASP A 48 4.49 -18.64 -7.10
N PRO A 49 4.34 -17.95 -8.26
CA PRO A 49 3.81 -16.58 -8.29
C PRO A 49 2.43 -16.41 -7.66
N ARG A 50 1.60 -17.45 -7.59
CA ARG A 50 0.28 -17.42 -6.95
C ARG A 50 0.35 -17.05 -5.47
N ILE A 51 1.53 -17.18 -4.83
CA ILE A 51 1.73 -16.76 -3.44
C ILE A 51 1.51 -15.26 -3.27
N PHE A 52 1.82 -14.44 -4.26
CA PHE A 52 1.73 -12.99 -4.15
C PHE A 52 0.29 -12.48 -3.98
N ASP A 53 -0.70 -13.25 -4.42
CA ASP A 53 -2.13 -12.96 -4.23
C ASP A 53 -2.71 -13.61 -2.96
N SER A 54 -1.90 -14.33 -2.19
CA SER A 54 -2.39 -15.10 -1.06
C SER A 54 -2.53 -14.24 0.20
N PRO A 55 -3.50 -14.58 1.09
CA PRO A 55 -3.59 -13.96 2.42
C PRO A 55 -2.34 -14.19 3.27
N GLU A 56 -1.61 -15.28 3.03
CA GLU A 56 -0.36 -15.60 3.73
C GLU A 56 0.74 -14.60 3.39
N PHE A 57 0.93 -14.30 2.11
CA PHE A 57 1.86 -13.28 1.67
C PHE A 57 1.47 -11.89 2.19
N ALA A 58 0.17 -11.53 2.09
CA ALA A 58 -0.32 -10.27 2.63
C ALA A 58 -0.07 -10.11 4.14
N ARG A 59 -0.16 -11.22 4.89
CA ARG A 59 0.07 -11.23 6.33
C ARG A 59 1.56 -11.14 6.70
N ASN A 60 2.42 -11.84 5.97
CA ASN A 60 3.86 -11.86 6.22
C ASN A 60 4.68 -12.12 4.95
N PRO A 61 5.03 -11.10 4.16
CA PRO A 61 5.78 -11.26 2.92
C PRO A 61 7.29 -11.51 3.12
N TYR A 62 7.83 -11.24 4.32
CA TYR A 62 9.26 -11.21 4.56
C TYR A 62 10.02 -12.51 4.30
N PRO A 63 9.50 -13.71 4.62
CA PRO A 63 10.17 -14.97 4.28
C PRO A 63 10.33 -15.16 2.77
N TYR A 64 9.35 -14.77 1.98
CA TYR A 64 9.37 -14.85 0.52
C TYR A 64 10.35 -13.84 -0.07
N TYR A 65 10.36 -12.60 0.43
CA TYR A 65 11.36 -11.61 0.02
C TYR A 65 12.79 -12.06 0.32
N ARG A 66 13.01 -12.86 1.38
CA ARG A 66 14.32 -13.44 1.65
C ARG A 66 14.71 -14.41 0.56
N ILE A 67 13.85 -15.36 0.20
CA ILE A 67 14.09 -16.31 -0.89
C ILE A 67 14.38 -15.57 -2.20
N LEU A 68 13.58 -14.55 -2.50
CA LEU A 68 13.77 -13.75 -3.71
C LEU A 68 15.15 -13.05 -3.69
N ARG A 69 15.53 -12.39 -2.60
CA ARG A 69 16.82 -11.70 -2.51
C ARG A 69 18.02 -12.65 -2.64
N ASP A 70 17.92 -13.82 -2.03
CA ASP A 70 19.02 -14.76 -1.94
C ASP A 70 19.20 -15.56 -3.25
N HIS A 71 18.10 -15.92 -3.93
CA HIS A 71 18.11 -16.82 -5.07
C HIS A 71 17.61 -16.18 -6.37
N TYR A 72 16.73 -15.21 -6.30
CA TYR A 72 16.06 -14.58 -7.46
C TYR A 72 16.01 -13.05 -7.33
N PRO A 73 17.14 -12.35 -7.29
CA PRO A 73 17.15 -10.89 -7.03
C PRO A 73 16.36 -10.08 -8.05
N VAL A 74 16.24 -10.59 -9.28
CA VAL A 74 15.31 -10.11 -10.31
C VAL A 74 14.46 -11.31 -10.72
N PHE A 75 13.23 -11.36 -10.23
CA PHE A 75 12.29 -12.45 -10.45
C PHE A 75 11.28 -12.07 -11.53
N HIS A 76 11.18 -12.86 -12.60
CA HIS A 76 10.15 -12.70 -13.61
C HIS A 76 8.89 -13.46 -13.21
N ASP A 77 7.88 -12.74 -12.82
CA ASP A 77 6.55 -13.28 -12.56
C ASP A 77 5.75 -13.32 -13.89
N LYS A 78 5.66 -14.50 -14.47
CA LYS A 78 4.94 -14.71 -15.74
C LYS A 78 3.43 -14.65 -15.57
N LEU A 79 2.91 -14.96 -14.35
CA LEU A 79 1.49 -14.92 -14.06
C LEU A 79 0.95 -13.48 -14.11
N HIS A 80 1.66 -12.56 -13.46
CA HIS A 80 1.28 -11.15 -13.41
C HIS A 80 1.98 -10.30 -14.49
N ASN A 81 2.80 -10.92 -15.32
CA ASN A 81 3.59 -10.26 -16.39
C ASN A 81 4.39 -9.06 -15.87
N CYS A 82 5.12 -9.27 -14.78
CA CYS A 82 5.94 -8.25 -14.15
C CYS A 82 7.28 -8.81 -13.64
N TYR A 83 8.17 -7.91 -13.23
CA TYR A 83 9.43 -8.26 -12.58
C TYR A 83 9.48 -7.72 -11.16
N TYR A 84 9.83 -8.59 -10.21
CA TYR A 84 10.15 -8.19 -8.85
C TYR A 84 11.65 -7.99 -8.72
N VAL A 85 12.06 -6.78 -8.36
CA VAL A 85 13.44 -6.43 -8.03
C VAL A 85 13.54 -6.32 -6.53
N THR A 86 14.37 -7.14 -5.87
CA THR A 86 14.27 -7.33 -4.42
C THR A 86 15.51 -6.91 -3.63
N ARG A 87 16.69 -6.78 -4.25
CA ARG A 87 17.89 -6.28 -3.59
C ARG A 87 17.88 -4.76 -3.52
N TYR A 88 18.40 -4.19 -2.45
CA TYR A 88 18.44 -2.76 -2.22
C TYR A 88 19.19 -2.01 -3.33
N ASP A 89 20.38 -2.48 -3.71
CA ASP A 89 21.21 -1.82 -4.72
C ASP A 89 20.56 -1.86 -6.11
N ASP A 90 19.92 -2.99 -6.47
CA ASP A 90 19.21 -3.14 -7.73
C ASP A 90 17.97 -2.21 -7.78
N ASN A 91 17.20 -2.14 -6.68
CA ASN A 91 16.10 -1.19 -6.55
C ASN A 91 16.58 0.26 -6.68
N THR A 92 17.67 0.59 -5.98
CA THR A 92 18.27 1.92 -6.02
C THR A 92 18.68 2.29 -7.45
N ALA A 93 19.31 1.36 -8.17
CA ALA A 93 19.69 1.56 -9.56
C ALA A 93 18.45 1.83 -10.46
N CYS A 94 17.37 1.03 -10.29
CA CYS A 94 16.11 1.25 -11.01
C CYS A 94 15.50 2.63 -10.70
N TYR A 95 15.50 3.08 -9.44
CA TYR A 95 14.93 4.38 -9.06
C TYR A 95 15.69 5.57 -9.61
N PHE A 96 17.00 5.46 -9.82
CA PHE A 96 17.81 6.55 -10.36
C PHE A 96 17.92 6.54 -11.89
N ASP A 97 17.56 5.45 -12.55
CA ASP A 97 17.55 5.36 -14.01
C ASP A 97 16.19 5.77 -14.58
N GLU A 98 15.93 7.08 -14.63
CA GLU A 98 14.68 7.66 -15.20
C GLU A 98 14.50 7.37 -16.71
N VAL A 99 15.52 6.86 -17.38
CA VAL A 99 15.47 6.53 -18.83
C VAL A 99 15.02 5.08 -19.03
N GLY A 100 15.63 4.15 -18.30
CA GLY A 100 15.30 2.74 -18.37
C GLY A 100 14.03 2.38 -17.60
N PHE A 101 13.78 3.07 -16.49
CA PHE A 101 12.65 2.82 -15.59
C PHE A 101 11.89 4.12 -15.34
N ASN A 102 10.71 4.23 -15.89
CA ASN A 102 9.84 5.37 -15.64
C ASN A 102 8.50 4.92 -15.05
N THR A 103 7.79 5.84 -14.42
CA THR A 103 6.45 5.61 -13.93
C THR A 103 5.48 5.70 -15.09
N ILE A 104 4.91 4.56 -15.47
CA ILE A 104 3.83 4.49 -16.47
C ILE A 104 2.56 4.10 -15.73
N PRO A 105 1.49 4.91 -15.82
CA PRO A 105 0.21 4.57 -15.23
C PRO A 105 -0.30 3.25 -15.81
N LYS A 106 -0.64 2.31 -14.94
CA LYS A 106 -1.25 1.05 -15.36
C LYS A 106 -2.61 0.87 -14.70
N GLY A 107 -3.62 0.65 -15.52
CA GLY A 107 -4.92 0.16 -15.07
C GLY A 107 -5.71 1.12 -14.20
N SER A 108 -6.21 0.63 -13.07
CA SER A 108 -7.17 1.33 -12.19
C SER A 108 -6.64 2.62 -11.57
N SER A 109 -5.34 2.74 -11.32
CA SER A 109 -4.78 3.94 -10.68
C SER A 109 -4.99 5.19 -11.51
N SER A 110 -4.76 5.14 -12.82
CA SER A 110 -4.98 6.29 -13.71
C SER A 110 -6.44 6.68 -13.85
N GLY A 111 -7.37 5.72 -13.73
CA GLY A 111 -8.81 5.98 -13.72
C GLY A 111 -9.25 6.75 -12.49
N VAL A 112 -8.85 6.30 -11.31
CA VAL A 112 -9.28 6.87 -10.02
C VAL A 112 -8.54 8.15 -9.67
N LEU A 113 -7.20 8.14 -9.72
CA LEU A 113 -6.40 9.29 -9.31
C LEU A 113 -6.20 10.34 -10.41
N GLY A 114 -6.47 9.97 -11.66
CA GLY A 114 -6.21 10.84 -12.80
C GLY A 114 -4.72 11.03 -13.07
N ASN A 115 -4.38 12.12 -13.74
CA ASN A 115 -3.00 12.45 -14.09
C ASN A 115 -2.31 13.16 -12.91
N THR A 116 -1.90 12.38 -11.91
CA THR A 116 -1.20 12.88 -10.72
C THR A 116 0.31 12.94 -10.93
N GLN A 117 1.03 13.52 -9.96
CA GLN A 117 2.49 13.49 -9.99
C GLN A 117 3.09 12.09 -9.83
N LEU A 118 2.36 11.11 -9.30
CA LEU A 118 2.82 9.72 -9.18
C LEU A 118 3.07 9.07 -10.54
N GLU A 119 2.44 9.60 -11.58
CA GLU A 119 2.50 9.11 -12.95
C GLU A 119 3.47 9.90 -13.82
N LEU A 120 4.18 10.82 -13.22
CA LEU A 120 5.11 11.71 -13.91
C LEU A 120 6.56 11.39 -13.56
N SER A 121 7.45 11.66 -14.51
CA SER A 121 8.89 11.56 -14.34
C SER A 121 9.58 12.87 -14.77
N GLY A 122 10.86 13.00 -14.44
CA GLY A 122 11.70 14.08 -14.92
C GLY A 122 11.27 15.49 -14.48
N ILE A 123 11.31 16.44 -15.39
CA ILE A 123 11.11 17.88 -15.11
C ILE A 123 9.68 18.17 -14.63
N GLU A 124 8.68 17.55 -15.25
CA GLU A 124 7.28 17.81 -14.90
C GLU A 124 6.93 17.28 -13.51
N HIS A 125 7.43 16.09 -13.15
CA HIS A 125 7.33 15.58 -11.78
C HIS A 125 7.94 16.57 -10.77
N ARG A 126 9.16 17.03 -11.01
CA ARG A 126 9.84 17.99 -10.13
C ARG A 126 9.08 19.33 -10.04
N ARG A 127 8.55 19.83 -11.16
CA ARG A 127 7.76 21.06 -11.17
C ARG A 127 6.52 20.96 -10.28
N ARG A 128 5.73 19.91 -10.42
CA ARG A 128 4.51 19.70 -9.60
C ARG A 128 4.86 19.46 -8.14
N ARG A 129 5.87 18.62 -7.85
CA ARG A 129 6.30 18.35 -6.48
C ARG A 129 6.77 19.60 -5.75
N ASN A 130 7.42 20.53 -6.42
CA ASN A 130 7.92 21.77 -5.83
C ASN A 130 6.81 22.74 -5.43
N ILE A 131 5.61 22.64 -6.00
CA ILE A 131 4.48 23.54 -5.66
C ILE A 131 4.15 23.41 -4.17
N TYR A 132 4.03 22.18 -3.67
CA TYR A 132 3.66 21.91 -2.28
C TYR A 132 4.82 21.44 -1.39
N GLY A 133 5.85 20.81 -1.97
CA GLY A 133 6.96 20.23 -1.21
C GLY A 133 7.65 21.25 -0.30
N ARG A 134 7.85 22.48 -0.77
CA ARG A 134 8.41 23.58 0.02
C ARG A 134 7.60 23.91 1.28
N HIS A 135 6.33 23.56 1.34
CA HIS A 135 5.45 23.81 2.48
C HIS A 135 5.46 22.66 3.49
N LEU A 136 6.03 21.51 3.14
CA LEU A 136 6.00 20.27 3.92
C LEU A 136 7.39 19.83 4.43
N VAL A 137 8.44 20.60 4.20
CA VAL A 137 9.80 20.25 4.59
C VAL A 137 10.51 21.37 5.35
N GLY A 138 11.55 21.03 6.11
CA GLY A 138 12.44 21.98 6.78
C GLY A 138 11.70 22.91 7.74
N ALA A 139 12.03 24.19 7.71
CA ALA A 139 11.47 25.22 8.60
C ALA A 139 9.94 25.37 8.46
N ALA A 140 9.37 25.09 7.30
CA ALA A 140 7.93 25.13 7.10
C ALA A 140 7.22 24.02 7.89
N LEU A 141 7.80 22.81 7.90
CA LEU A 141 7.30 21.72 8.74
C LEU A 141 7.44 22.03 10.21
N THR A 142 8.61 22.55 10.65
CA THR A 142 8.84 22.91 12.06
C THR A 142 7.79 23.90 12.59
N LYS A 143 7.40 24.89 11.79
CA LYS A 143 6.34 25.85 12.16
C LYS A 143 4.97 25.21 12.35
N ARG A 144 4.73 24.05 11.78
CA ARG A 144 3.46 23.33 11.86
C ARG A 144 3.39 22.32 13.00
N LEU A 145 4.51 22.04 13.71
CA LEU A 145 4.55 21.01 14.74
C LEU A 145 3.53 21.23 15.87
N HIS A 146 3.25 22.48 16.25
CA HIS A 146 2.21 22.78 17.25
C HIS A 146 0.83 22.39 16.72
N ALA A 147 0.50 22.81 15.51
CA ALA A 147 -0.78 22.46 14.88
C ALA A 147 -0.96 20.95 14.69
N LEU A 148 0.12 20.20 14.42
CA LEU A 148 0.07 18.74 14.35
C LEU A 148 -0.22 18.11 15.71
N ARG A 149 0.34 18.66 16.80
CA ARG A 149 0.02 18.22 18.15
C ARG A 149 -1.43 18.52 18.50
N ASP A 150 -1.91 19.71 18.20
CA ASP A 150 -3.30 20.11 18.46
C ASP A 150 -4.29 19.16 17.76
N ILE A 151 -3.99 18.73 16.51
CA ILE A 151 -4.79 17.72 15.81
C ILE A 151 -4.75 16.38 16.54
N ALA A 152 -3.56 15.91 16.93
CA ALA A 152 -3.42 14.64 17.64
C ALA A 152 -4.17 14.67 18.98
N ASP A 153 -4.02 15.74 19.76
CA ASP A 153 -4.68 15.91 21.05
C ASP A 153 -6.21 15.97 20.90
N ALA A 154 -6.71 16.63 19.85
CA ALA A 154 -8.14 16.66 19.53
C ALA A 154 -8.70 15.27 19.20
N LEU A 155 -7.99 14.50 18.36
CA LEU A 155 -8.40 13.13 18.02
C LEU A 155 -8.38 12.20 19.24
N ILE A 156 -7.38 12.34 20.12
CA ILE A 156 -7.29 11.56 21.36
C ILE A 156 -8.41 11.95 22.33
N ALA A 157 -8.75 13.24 22.40
CA ALA A 157 -9.84 13.71 23.26
C ALA A 157 -11.21 13.12 22.87
N GLU A 158 -11.44 12.83 21.58
CA GLU A 158 -12.66 12.19 21.11
C GLU A 158 -12.87 10.78 21.69
N TRP A 159 -11.80 10.10 22.10
CA TRP A 159 -11.90 8.75 22.69
C TRP A 159 -12.66 8.73 24.01
N TRP A 160 -12.69 9.84 24.70
CA TRP A 160 -13.30 9.99 26.02
C TRP A 160 -14.69 10.65 25.99
N LEU A 161 -15.23 10.90 24.78
CA LEU A 161 -16.58 11.45 24.64
C LEU A 161 -17.66 10.46 25.08
N PRO A 162 -18.75 10.93 25.72
CA PRO A 162 -19.79 10.05 26.25
C PRO A 162 -20.51 9.19 25.20
N ASP A 163 -20.62 9.70 23.97
CA ASP A 163 -21.23 9.03 22.83
C ASP A 163 -20.31 8.02 22.16
N ASN A 164 -19.02 8.01 22.55
CA ASN A 164 -17.99 7.06 22.10
C ASN A 164 -17.98 6.85 20.58
N PRO A 165 -17.86 7.91 19.76
CA PRO A 165 -17.99 7.82 18.31
C PRO A 165 -16.93 6.91 17.65
N LYS A 166 -15.82 6.68 18.35
CA LYS A 166 -14.70 5.83 17.88
C LYS A 166 -14.81 4.37 18.29
N GLY A 167 -15.80 4.00 19.13
CA GLY A 167 -15.96 2.64 19.64
C GLY A 167 -14.80 2.21 20.56
N VAL A 168 -14.32 3.12 21.39
CA VAL A 168 -13.27 2.87 22.39
C VAL A 168 -13.87 2.11 23.57
N GLU A 169 -13.27 0.97 23.93
CA GLU A 169 -13.69 0.22 25.12
C GLU A 169 -13.05 0.82 26.37
N ILE A 170 -13.86 1.39 27.24
CA ILE A 170 -13.40 2.04 28.47
C ILE A 170 -13.70 1.12 29.65
N ASP A 171 -12.67 0.74 30.39
CA ASP A 171 -12.78 0.10 31.72
C ASP A 171 -12.59 1.17 32.80
N ALA A 172 -13.70 1.66 33.32
CA ALA A 172 -13.70 2.72 34.33
C ALA A 172 -13.12 2.25 35.67
N ASP A 173 -13.26 0.96 36.00
CA ASP A 173 -12.77 0.40 37.26
C ASP A 173 -11.24 0.22 37.22
N ALA A 174 -10.71 -0.20 36.08
CA ALA A 174 -9.27 -0.29 35.85
C ALA A 174 -8.62 1.04 35.46
N GLY A 175 -9.40 2.05 35.10
CA GLY A 175 -8.89 3.34 34.56
C GLY A 175 -8.16 3.20 33.24
N THR A 176 -8.56 2.23 32.41
CA THR A 176 -7.91 1.92 31.12
C THR A 176 -8.89 2.06 29.95
N ALA A 177 -8.34 2.27 28.77
CA ALA A 177 -9.10 2.24 27.52
C ALA A 177 -8.40 1.36 26.48
N THR A 178 -9.20 0.57 25.77
CA THR A 178 -8.73 -0.23 24.62
C THR A 178 -9.24 0.39 23.34
N ILE A 179 -8.32 0.66 22.40
CA ILE A 179 -8.64 1.29 21.11
C ILE A 179 -8.12 0.45 19.95
N GLU A 180 -8.80 0.52 18.82
CA GLU A 180 -8.26 0.10 17.54
C GLU A 180 -7.49 1.28 16.92
N LEU A 181 -6.16 1.28 17.14
CA LEU A 181 -5.28 2.42 16.82
C LEU A 181 -5.27 2.76 15.33
N GLY A 182 -5.38 1.77 14.45
CA GLY A 182 -5.43 1.97 13.00
C GLY A 182 -6.58 2.88 12.62
N ARG A 183 -7.79 2.49 12.99
CA ARG A 183 -9.03 3.21 12.67
C ARG A 183 -9.18 4.50 13.47
N CYS A 184 -8.92 4.46 14.79
CA CYS A 184 -9.19 5.59 15.67
C CYS A 184 -8.16 6.72 15.58
N PHE A 185 -6.98 6.45 15.01
CA PHE A 185 -5.91 7.45 14.97
C PHE A 185 -5.09 7.41 13.67
N ALA A 186 -4.51 6.26 13.30
CA ALA A 186 -3.51 6.19 12.25
C ALA A 186 -4.08 6.52 10.85
N ASN A 187 -5.36 6.28 10.60
CA ASN A 187 -6.02 6.69 9.37
C ASN A 187 -6.44 8.17 9.42
N GLU A 188 -6.99 8.62 10.53
CA GLU A 188 -7.59 9.96 10.62
C GLU A 188 -6.56 11.08 10.79
N PHE A 189 -5.48 10.82 11.54
CA PHE A 189 -4.48 11.84 11.80
C PHE A 189 -3.81 12.38 10.53
N PRO A 190 -3.29 11.56 9.60
CA PRO A 190 -2.70 12.04 8.36
C PRO A 190 -3.70 12.80 7.47
N ILE A 191 -4.95 12.33 7.38
CA ILE A 191 -6.01 12.99 6.59
C ILE A 191 -6.31 14.37 7.17
N SER A 192 -6.45 14.48 8.50
CA SER A 192 -6.68 15.74 9.19
C SER A 192 -5.53 16.73 8.99
N VAL A 193 -4.28 16.24 9.02
CA VAL A 193 -3.08 17.04 8.74
C VAL A 193 -3.11 17.58 7.31
N VAL A 194 -3.39 16.73 6.32
CA VAL A 194 -3.46 17.13 4.91
C VAL A 194 -4.60 18.14 4.70
N ALA A 195 -5.78 17.88 5.25
CA ALA A 195 -6.92 18.80 5.18
C ALA A 195 -6.56 20.19 5.75
N GLN A 196 -5.87 20.24 6.90
CA GLN A 196 -5.41 21.51 7.47
C GLN A 196 -4.37 22.20 6.60
N VAL A 197 -3.43 21.46 6.03
CA VAL A 197 -2.40 22.03 5.14
C VAL A 197 -3.00 22.63 3.88
N LEU A 198 -4.04 21.99 3.35
CA LEU A 198 -4.78 22.46 2.16
C LEU A 198 -5.77 23.57 2.49
N GLY A 199 -6.04 23.85 3.78
CA GLY A 199 -7.01 24.85 4.20
C GLY A 199 -8.46 24.39 4.04
N ILE A 200 -8.72 23.10 4.07
CA ILE A 200 -10.07 22.53 3.99
C ILE A 200 -10.83 22.88 5.27
N PRO A 201 -12.01 23.51 5.16
CA PRO A 201 -12.83 23.86 6.31
C PRO A 201 -13.21 22.64 7.15
N GLN A 202 -13.48 22.87 8.44
CA GLN A 202 -13.79 21.76 9.35
C GLN A 202 -15.10 21.05 9.02
N ASP A 203 -16.07 21.76 8.49
CA ASP A 203 -17.35 21.22 8.04
C ASP A 203 -17.25 20.39 6.75
N ALA A 204 -16.19 20.56 5.96
CA ALA A 204 -15.92 19.76 4.77
C ALA A 204 -14.98 18.54 5.03
N ARG A 205 -14.50 18.33 6.27
CA ARG A 205 -13.53 17.28 6.56
C ARG A 205 -14.09 15.87 6.39
N GLU A 206 -15.34 15.65 6.76
CA GLU A 206 -16.01 14.35 6.60
C GLU A 206 -16.10 13.98 5.10
N GLN A 207 -16.50 14.92 4.27
CA GLN A 207 -16.53 14.76 2.81
C GLN A 207 -15.11 14.50 2.25
N PHE A 208 -14.12 15.23 2.72
CA PHE A 208 -12.73 15.04 2.31
C PHE A 208 -12.19 13.65 2.68
N THR A 209 -12.52 13.16 3.88
CA THR A 209 -12.17 11.81 4.33
C THR A 209 -12.82 10.76 3.46
N TRP A 210 -14.11 10.95 3.14
CA TRP A 210 -14.83 10.03 2.25
C TRP A 210 -14.19 9.96 0.86
N TRP A 211 -13.84 11.09 0.25
CA TRP A 211 -13.14 11.12 -1.04
C TRP A 211 -11.81 10.37 -0.98
N TYR A 212 -11.04 10.59 0.08
CA TYR A 212 -9.77 9.92 0.27
C TYR A 212 -9.95 8.40 0.37
N ASP A 213 -10.84 7.93 1.23
CA ASP A 213 -11.08 6.51 1.45
C ASP A 213 -11.64 5.82 0.20
N ALA A 214 -12.57 6.45 -0.50
CA ALA A 214 -13.13 5.93 -1.73
C ALA A 214 -12.10 5.85 -2.86
N MET A 215 -11.26 6.89 -3.04
CA MET A 215 -10.18 6.86 -4.02
C MET A 215 -9.13 5.82 -3.69
N MET A 216 -8.68 5.73 -2.43
CA MET A 216 -7.68 4.74 -2.00
C MET A 216 -8.20 3.30 -2.15
N SER A 217 -9.43 3.04 -1.75
CA SER A 217 -10.08 1.74 -1.92
C SER A 217 -10.25 1.38 -3.40
N GLY A 218 -10.58 2.37 -4.23
CA GLY A 218 -10.74 2.20 -5.68
C GLY A 218 -9.44 1.84 -6.42
N LEU A 219 -8.27 2.05 -5.80
CA LEU A 219 -6.98 1.60 -6.35
C LEU A 219 -6.76 0.09 -6.19
N GLY A 220 -7.38 -0.52 -5.20
CA GLY A 220 -7.10 -1.91 -4.77
C GLY A 220 -7.94 -2.99 -5.45
N GLY A 221 -9.02 -2.66 -6.15
CA GLY A 221 -9.88 -3.71 -6.68
C GLY A 221 -11.07 -3.26 -7.50
N SER A 222 -11.68 -4.23 -8.19
CA SER A 222 -12.83 -4.01 -9.08
C SER A 222 -14.10 -3.55 -8.34
N ASP A 223 -14.32 -4.04 -7.13
CA ASP A 223 -15.57 -3.84 -6.41
C ASP A 223 -15.72 -2.40 -5.86
N THR A 224 -14.61 -1.75 -5.53
CA THR A 224 -14.56 -0.38 -5.00
C THR A 224 -14.12 0.66 -6.03
N HIS A 225 -13.79 0.22 -7.25
CA HIS A 225 -13.31 1.11 -8.31
C HIS A 225 -14.34 2.18 -8.70
N HIS A 226 -15.64 1.82 -8.72
CA HIS A 226 -16.70 2.75 -9.03
C HIS A 226 -16.78 3.91 -8.03
N ASP A 227 -16.71 3.61 -6.73
CA ASP A 227 -16.74 4.63 -5.68
C ASP A 227 -15.56 5.59 -5.77
N GLY A 228 -14.39 5.05 -6.13
CA GLY A 228 -13.20 5.87 -6.40
C GLY A 228 -13.37 6.83 -7.58
N LEU A 229 -14.04 6.41 -8.65
CA LEU A 229 -14.37 7.28 -9.79
C LEU A 229 -15.38 8.37 -9.44
N VAL A 230 -16.40 8.03 -8.65
CA VAL A 230 -17.39 9.01 -8.16
C VAL A 230 -16.72 10.05 -7.26
N ALA A 231 -15.92 9.60 -6.30
CA ALA A 231 -15.17 10.51 -5.40
C ALA A 231 -14.24 11.46 -6.17
N ARG A 232 -13.60 10.98 -7.22
CA ARG A 232 -12.79 11.82 -8.10
C ARG A 232 -13.63 12.88 -8.82
N GLN A 233 -14.74 12.48 -9.38
CA GLN A 233 -15.62 13.42 -10.10
C GLN A 233 -16.13 14.52 -9.18
N ASP A 234 -16.60 14.17 -7.98
CA ASP A 234 -17.04 15.14 -6.96
C ASP A 234 -15.92 16.11 -6.55
N LEU A 235 -14.67 15.66 -6.52
CA LEU A 235 -13.52 16.49 -6.17
C LEU A 235 -13.12 17.48 -7.30
N GLU A 236 -13.41 17.13 -8.55
CA GLU A 236 -13.11 17.96 -9.72
C GLU A 236 -14.17 19.06 -9.97
N GLU A 237 -15.38 18.93 -9.40
CA GLU A 237 -16.47 19.93 -9.46
C GLU A 237 -16.34 21.01 -8.38
#